data_c092ca578d8814e8ecfbf5fa23244fcd
#
_entry.id   c092ca578d8814e8ecfbf5fa23244fcd
#
_cell.length_a   1.000
_cell.length_b   1.000
_cell.length_c   1.000
_cell.angle_alpha   90.00
_cell.angle_beta   90.00
_cell.angle_gamma   90.00
#
_symmetry.space_group_name_H-M   'P 1'
#
loop_
_entity.id
_entity.type
_entity.pdbx_description
1 polymer ?
#
loop_
_entity_poly.entity_id
_entity_poly.type
_entity_poly.pdbx_seq_one_letter_code
_entity_poly.pdbx_strand_id
1 'polypeptide(L)'
;GGLLFGACVNQRPDLYRVAFPMVGVMDMLRYHKFTIGWNWAHDYGTSADSKEMFEYLKAYSPLHNIKNDGTRYPAIMVTTADHDDRVVPAHSFKYAAMLQASNTGDQPKLIRIESNAGHGGGMPTEKVIAEYADVYAFAMHILGLKPVVEE
;
A
#
# COMPACT_ATOMS: atom_id res chain seq x y z
N GLY A 1 -2.29 -7.91 4.04
CA GLY A 1 -3.38 -7.33 3.20
C GLY A 1 -2.87 -6.32 2.19
N GLY A 2 -1.88 -5.46 2.51
CA GLY A 2 -1.45 -4.37 1.64
C GLY A 2 -0.95 -4.80 0.26
N LEU A 3 -0.19 -5.89 0.17
CA LEU A 3 0.23 -6.50 -1.10
C LEU A 3 -0.99 -6.85 -1.97
N LEU A 4 -1.98 -7.52 -1.39
CA LEU A 4 -3.20 -7.92 -2.11
C LEU A 4 -3.91 -6.69 -2.68
N PHE A 5 -4.12 -5.66 -1.86
CA PHE A 5 -4.77 -4.42 -2.33
C PHE A 5 -3.98 -3.74 -3.43
N GLY A 6 -2.66 -3.60 -3.29
CA GLY A 6 -1.83 -2.99 -4.31
C GLY A 6 -1.89 -3.74 -5.65
N ALA A 7 -1.84 -5.06 -5.63
CA ALA A 7 -1.94 -5.89 -6.83
C ALA A 7 -3.33 -5.80 -7.48
N CYS A 8 -4.40 -5.93 -6.68
CA CYS A 8 -5.78 -5.89 -7.19
C CYS A 8 -6.15 -4.52 -7.78
N VAL A 9 -5.73 -3.43 -7.14
CA VAL A 9 -5.97 -2.07 -7.67
C VAL A 9 -5.27 -1.86 -9.01
N ASN A 10 -4.05 -2.38 -9.20
CA ASN A 10 -3.38 -2.31 -10.49
C ASN A 10 -4.10 -3.14 -11.57
N GLN A 11 -4.61 -4.32 -11.22
CA GLN A 11 -5.27 -5.22 -12.16
C GLN A 11 -6.67 -4.74 -12.54
N ARG A 12 -7.45 -4.29 -11.56
CA ARG A 12 -8.84 -3.88 -11.74
C ARG A 12 -9.16 -2.58 -10.97
N PRO A 13 -8.54 -1.45 -11.38
CA PRO A 13 -8.80 -0.15 -10.72
C PRO A 13 -10.26 0.28 -10.78
N ASP A 14 -10.99 -0.17 -11.77
CA ASP A 14 -12.41 0.10 -12.01
C ASP A 14 -13.35 -0.45 -10.92
N LEU A 15 -12.90 -1.42 -10.14
CA LEU A 15 -13.70 -2.03 -9.07
C LEU A 15 -13.68 -1.23 -7.76
N TYR A 16 -12.84 -0.19 -7.67
CA TYR A 16 -12.63 0.54 -6.42
C TYR A 16 -12.98 2.02 -6.56
N ARG A 17 -13.64 2.58 -5.58
CA ARG A 17 -13.82 4.03 -5.43
C ARG A 17 -12.72 4.63 -4.55
N VAL A 18 -12.34 3.90 -3.50
CA VAL A 18 -11.26 4.23 -2.58
C VAL A 18 -10.49 2.97 -2.20
N ALA A 19 -9.19 3.05 -1.96
CA ALA A 19 -8.36 1.92 -1.57
C ALA A 19 -7.32 2.32 -0.52
N PHE A 20 -7.05 1.40 0.41
CA PHE A 20 -6.10 1.57 1.51
C PHE A 20 -5.07 0.43 1.52
N PRO A 21 -4.02 0.51 0.71
CA PRO A 21 -2.88 -0.41 0.83
C PRO A 21 -2.11 -0.11 2.13
N MET A 22 -2.38 -0.87 3.17
CA MET A 22 -1.82 -0.66 4.51
C MET A 22 -0.61 -1.58 4.73
N VAL A 23 0.52 -1.01 5.12
CA VAL A 23 1.79 -1.69 5.47
C VAL A 23 2.16 -2.82 4.52
N GLY A 24 2.02 -2.59 3.23
CA GLY A 24 2.10 -3.63 2.20
C GLY A 24 3.51 -3.88 1.67
N VAL A 25 3.76 -5.13 1.28
CA VAL A 25 4.96 -5.51 0.52
C VAL A 25 4.74 -5.12 -0.94
N MET A 26 5.17 -3.91 -1.32
CA MET A 26 4.88 -3.35 -2.64
C MET A 26 5.93 -3.66 -3.70
N ASP A 27 7.16 -4.00 -3.29
CA ASP A 27 8.26 -4.40 -4.18
C ASP A 27 8.55 -5.88 -4.03
N MET A 28 7.89 -6.72 -4.83
CA MET A 28 8.07 -8.17 -4.77
C MET A 28 9.39 -8.64 -5.36
N LEU A 29 10.10 -7.80 -6.10
CA LEU A 29 11.41 -8.15 -6.64
C LEU A 29 12.54 -8.03 -5.60
N ARG A 30 12.34 -7.21 -4.55
CA ARG A 30 13.38 -6.92 -3.56
C ARG A 30 12.98 -7.20 -2.12
N TYR A 31 11.75 -7.64 -1.85
CA TYR A 31 11.23 -7.80 -0.50
C TYR A 31 12.15 -8.68 0.38
N HIS A 32 12.74 -9.73 -0.19
CA HIS A 32 13.61 -10.68 0.51
C HIS A 32 14.95 -10.08 0.95
N LYS A 33 15.29 -8.87 0.50
CA LYS A 33 16.51 -8.13 0.86
C LYS A 33 16.29 -7.15 2.02
N PHE A 34 15.06 -7.01 2.52
CA PHE A 34 14.71 -6.07 3.57
C PHE A 34 14.35 -6.80 4.86
N THR A 35 14.94 -6.39 5.97
CA THR A 35 14.63 -6.86 7.34
C THR A 35 14.31 -8.36 7.41
N ILE A 36 13.08 -8.73 7.81
CA ILE A 36 12.61 -10.12 7.92
C ILE A 36 12.04 -10.68 6.60
N GLY A 37 12.07 -9.91 5.51
CA GLY A 37 11.49 -10.32 4.23
C GLY A 37 12.01 -11.67 3.70
N TRP A 38 13.27 -12.00 3.96
CA TRP A 38 13.85 -13.30 3.59
C TRP A 38 13.05 -14.50 4.12
N ASN A 39 12.37 -14.34 5.27
CA ASN A 39 11.59 -15.42 5.87
C ASN A 39 10.30 -15.73 5.09
N TRP A 40 9.83 -14.82 4.24
CA TRP A 40 8.64 -15.01 3.40
C TRP A 40 8.97 -15.66 2.05
N ALA A 41 10.25 -15.99 1.81
CA ALA A 41 10.68 -16.66 0.59
C ALA A 41 10.07 -18.06 0.44
N HIS A 42 9.71 -18.71 1.55
CA HIS A 42 9.00 -19.99 1.53
C HIS A 42 7.58 -19.87 0.94
N ASP A 43 6.94 -18.70 1.08
CA ASP A 43 5.59 -18.46 0.56
C ASP A 43 5.60 -17.94 -0.86
N TYR A 44 6.57 -17.05 -1.19
CA TYR A 44 6.55 -16.30 -2.46
C TYR A 44 7.64 -16.72 -3.45
N GLY A 45 8.70 -17.42 -3.02
CA GLY A 45 9.94 -17.51 -3.79
C GLY A 45 10.65 -16.17 -3.89
N THR A 46 11.80 -16.12 -4.53
CA THR A 46 12.55 -14.86 -4.72
C THR A 46 12.86 -14.59 -6.18
N SER A 47 13.03 -13.32 -6.52
CA SER A 47 13.45 -12.91 -7.86
C SER A 47 14.86 -13.37 -8.24
N ALA A 48 15.63 -13.88 -7.27
CA ALA A 48 16.98 -14.39 -7.46
C ALA A 48 17.01 -15.90 -7.75
N ASP A 49 15.89 -16.61 -7.55
CA ASP A 49 15.83 -18.08 -7.68
C ASP A 49 15.95 -18.51 -9.15
N SER A 50 15.24 -17.82 -10.05
CA SER A 50 15.28 -18.09 -11.49
C SER A 50 14.69 -16.92 -12.29
N LYS A 51 14.88 -16.92 -13.61
CA LYS A 51 14.23 -15.98 -14.52
C LYS A 51 12.71 -16.11 -14.46
N GLU A 52 12.22 -17.34 -14.42
CA GLU A 52 10.76 -17.62 -14.34
C GLU A 52 10.17 -17.05 -13.07
N MET A 53 10.84 -17.21 -11.93
CA MET A 53 10.40 -16.65 -10.65
C MET A 53 10.45 -15.11 -10.65
N PHE A 54 11.47 -14.53 -11.26
CA PHE A 54 11.54 -13.08 -11.44
C PHE A 54 10.33 -12.54 -12.23
N GLU A 55 10.02 -13.14 -13.38
CA GLU A 55 8.88 -12.72 -14.21
C GLU A 55 7.55 -12.96 -13.49
N TYR A 56 7.41 -14.07 -12.78
CA TYR A 56 6.22 -14.36 -11.99
C TYR A 56 5.97 -13.30 -10.90
N LEU A 57 6.98 -12.98 -10.10
CA LEU A 57 6.87 -11.97 -9.04
C LEU A 57 6.64 -10.57 -9.62
N LYS A 58 7.32 -10.25 -10.73
CA LYS A 58 7.14 -8.97 -11.43
C LYS A 58 5.72 -8.80 -11.92
N ALA A 59 5.07 -9.86 -12.39
CA ALA A 59 3.73 -9.80 -12.99
C ALA A 59 2.65 -9.28 -12.03
N TYR A 60 2.83 -9.42 -10.71
CA TYR A 60 1.88 -8.90 -9.72
C TYR A 60 2.47 -7.93 -8.71
N SER A 61 3.76 -7.63 -8.78
CA SER A 61 4.41 -6.69 -7.88
C SER A 61 3.76 -5.30 -7.97
N PRO A 62 3.14 -4.78 -6.90
CA PRO A 62 2.38 -3.53 -6.98
C PRO A 62 3.18 -2.36 -7.55
N LEU A 63 4.41 -2.17 -7.08
CA LEU A 63 5.30 -1.09 -7.51
C LEU A 63 5.58 -1.12 -9.02
N HIS A 64 5.71 -2.33 -9.60
CA HIS A 64 6.15 -2.51 -10.98
C HIS A 64 5.00 -2.57 -12.01
N ASN A 65 3.75 -2.56 -11.52
CA ASN A 65 2.56 -2.68 -12.35
C ASN A 65 1.61 -1.48 -12.26
N ILE A 66 2.08 -0.37 -11.71
CA ILE A 66 1.32 0.88 -11.75
C ILE A 66 1.25 1.31 -13.22
N LYS A 67 0.02 1.48 -13.72
CA LYS A 67 -0.22 1.95 -15.09
C LYS A 67 0.13 3.43 -15.18
N ASN A 68 0.75 3.83 -16.29
CA ASN A 68 1.12 5.22 -16.56
C ASN A 68 0.61 5.64 -17.94
N ASP A 69 -0.65 5.32 -18.24
CA ASP A 69 -1.27 5.43 -19.54
C ASP A 69 -2.60 6.21 -19.52
N GLY A 70 -2.90 6.88 -18.40
CA GLY A 70 -4.16 7.57 -18.18
C GLY A 70 -5.29 6.68 -17.65
N THR A 71 -5.03 5.40 -17.38
CA THR A 71 -5.99 4.53 -16.72
C THR A 71 -6.40 5.15 -15.38
N ARG A 72 -7.70 5.36 -15.17
CA ARG A 72 -8.22 5.99 -13.96
C ARG A 72 -8.16 5.04 -12.77
N TYR A 73 -7.31 5.37 -11.81
CA TYR A 73 -7.23 4.68 -10.51
C TYR A 73 -8.21 5.30 -9.51
N PRO A 74 -8.61 4.54 -8.48
CA PRO A 74 -9.38 5.09 -7.37
C PRO A 74 -8.57 6.13 -6.57
N ALA A 75 -9.24 6.80 -5.64
CA ALA A 75 -8.55 7.50 -4.58
C ALA A 75 -7.78 6.49 -3.71
N ILE A 76 -6.51 6.78 -3.43
CA ILE A 76 -5.65 5.85 -2.68
C ILE A 76 -5.00 6.60 -1.51
N MET A 77 -5.09 6.01 -0.32
CA MET A 77 -4.29 6.39 0.83
C MET A 77 -3.43 5.20 1.26
N VAL A 78 -2.15 5.26 0.96
CA VAL A 78 -1.15 4.29 1.46
C VAL A 78 -0.88 4.59 2.92
N THR A 79 -0.83 3.58 3.80
CA THR A 79 -0.43 3.78 5.19
C THR A 79 0.83 3.00 5.52
N THR A 80 1.69 3.58 6.34
CA THR A 80 2.92 2.95 6.86
C THR A 80 3.35 3.62 8.16
N ALA A 81 4.33 3.04 8.84
CA ALA A 81 4.98 3.63 10.00
C ALA A 81 6.48 3.76 9.75
N ASP A 82 7.10 4.82 10.27
CA ASP A 82 8.50 5.16 9.99
C ASP A 82 9.53 4.19 10.58
N HIS A 83 9.15 3.43 11.61
CA HIS A 83 9.98 2.41 12.29
C HIS A 83 9.44 0.99 12.09
N ASP A 84 8.70 0.75 11.00
CA ASP A 84 8.25 -0.61 10.66
C ASP A 84 9.44 -1.48 10.25
N ASP A 85 9.85 -2.37 11.14
CA ASP A 85 10.96 -3.31 10.96
C ASP A 85 10.51 -4.64 10.33
N ARG A 86 9.20 -4.88 10.24
CA ARG A 86 8.63 -6.08 9.63
C ARG A 86 8.43 -5.89 8.12
N VAL A 87 7.72 -4.84 7.73
CA VAL A 87 7.55 -4.43 6.32
C VAL A 87 8.13 -3.03 6.17
N VAL A 88 9.40 -2.94 5.80
CA VAL A 88 10.11 -1.65 5.81
C VAL A 88 9.33 -0.56 5.08
N PRO A 89 9.31 0.67 5.61
CA PRO A 89 8.56 1.79 5.04
C PRO A 89 8.91 2.08 3.58
N ALA A 90 10.11 1.71 3.15
CA ALA A 90 10.57 1.88 1.78
C ALA A 90 9.63 1.25 0.74
N HIS A 91 8.91 0.16 1.07
CA HIS A 91 7.87 -0.40 0.21
C HIS A 91 6.77 0.63 -0.07
N SER A 92 6.22 1.21 1.00
CA SER A 92 5.15 2.20 0.91
C SER A 92 5.61 3.51 0.30
N PHE A 93 6.82 3.98 0.64
CA PHE A 93 7.37 5.23 0.09
C PHE A 93 7.57 5.14 -1.41
N LYS A 94 8.20 4.07 -1.91
CA LYS A 94 8.40 3.88 -3.35
C LYS A 94 7.08 3.73 -4.10
N TYR A 95 6.14 2.98 -3.53
CA TYR A 95 4.83 2.77 -4.14
C TYR A 95 4.04 4.07 -4.22
N ALA A 96 3.95 4.84 -3.14
CA ALA A 96 3.27 6.13 -3.11
C ALA A 96 3.92 7.14 -4.08
N ALA A 97 5.24 7.23 -4.08
CA ALA A 97 5.98 8.11 -5.01
C ALA A 97 5.70 7.76 -6.48
N MET A 98 5.67 6.46 -6.80
CA MET A 98 5.36 6.00 -8.17
C MET A 98 3.90 6.30 -8.53
N LEU A 99 2.94 6.09 -7.61
CA LEU A 99 1.54 6.45 -7.84
C LEU A 99 1.37 7.96 -8.13
N GLN A 100 2.07 8.81 -7.39
CA GLN A 100 2.01 10.25 -7.55
C GLN A 100 2.69 10.75 -8.83
N ALA A 101 3.72 10.05 -9.29
CA ALA A 101 4.44 10.37 -10.52
C ALA A 101 3.77 9.83 -11.78
N SER A 102 2.87 8.85 -11.67
CA SER A 102 2.25 8.17 -12.80
C SER A 102 0.94 8.83 -13.23
N ASN A 103 0.64 8.81 -14.52
CA ASN A 103 -0.64 9.27 -15.06
C ASN A 103 -1.73 8.22 -14.78
N THR A 104 -2.31 8.28 -13.58
CA THR A 104 -3.37 7.39 -13.09
C THR A 104 -4.70 8.13 -12.87
N GLY A 105 -4.91 9.25 -13.55
CA GLY A 105 -6.08 10.10 -13.40
C GLY A 105 -5.99 11.07 -12.21
N ASP A 106 -7.08 11.77 -11.96
CA ASP A 106 -7.18 12.95 -11.07
C ASP A 106 -7.50 12.63 -9.60
N GLN A 107 -7.78 11.37 -9.28
CA GLN A 107 -8.11 11.00 -7.91
C GLN A 107 -6.88 11.11 -6.98
N PRO A 108 -7.06 11.55 -5.72
CA PRO A 108 -5.94 11.77 -4.80
C PRO A 108 -5.15 10.48 -4.53
N LYS A 109 -3.83 10.63 -4.49
CA LYS A 109 -2.86 9.58 -4.13
C LYS A 109 -2.05 10.08 -2.92
N LEU A 110 -2.45 9.64 -1.74
CA LEU A 110 -1.89 10.08 -0.48
C LEU A 110 -1.05 8.99 0.16
N ILE A 111 -0.15 9.40 1.03
CA ILE A 111 0.52 8.52 1.97
C ILE A 111 0.37 9.09 3.38
N ARG A 112 -0.05 8.24 4.33
CA ARG A 112 -0.06 8.51 5.75
C ARG A 112 1.11 7.77 6.40
N ILE A 113 1.94 8.49 7.13
CA ILE A 113 3.11 7.94 7.81
C ILE A 113 2.93 8.16 9.30
N GLU A 114 2.83 7.09 10.07
CA GLU A 114 2.81 7.16 11.54
C GLU A 114 4.25 7.30 12.04
N SER A 115 4.52 8.37 12.80
CA SER A 115 5.85 8.64 13.34
C SER A 115 6.10 7.87 14.65
N ASN A 116 7.34 7.42 14.86
CA ASN A 116 7.74 6.67 16.03
C ASN A 116 6.84 5.44 16.31
N ALA A 117 6.54 4.68 15.26
CA ALA A 117 5.69 3.51 15.34
C ALA A 117 6.24 2.38 14.45
N GLY A 118 6.01 1.14 14.91
CA GLY A 118 6.34 -0.09 14.19
C GLY A 118 5.17 -0.60 13.35
N HIS A 119 5.14 -1.92 13.08
CA HIS A 119 4.16 -2.58 12.20
C HIS A 119 2.69 -2.57 12.72
N GLY A 120 2.40 -1.87 13.79
CA GLY A 120 1.07 -1.77 14.39
C GLY A 120 0.91 -2.55 15.69
N GLY A 121 1.73 -3.55 15.97
CA GLY A 121 1.75 -4.24 17.27
C GLY A 121 2.26 -3.32 18.37
N GLY A 122 1.49 -3.18 19.47
CA GLY A 122 1.89 -2.36 20.62
C GLY A 122 1.76 -0.84 20.39
N MET A 123 1.09 -0.41 19.33
CA MET A 123 0.84 1.00 19.08
C MET A 123 -0.08 1.59 20.19
N PRO A 124 0.22 2.78 20.74
CA PRO A 124 -0.66 3.46 21.69
C PRO A 124 -2.06 3.67 21.10
N THR A 125 -3.09 3.51 21.93
CA THR A 125 -4.50 3.59 21.52
C THR A 125 -4.82 4.90 20.82
N GLU A 126 -4.27 6.01 21.27
CA GLU A 126 -4.46 7.32 20.63
C GLU A 126 -3.98 7.35 19.17
N LYS A 127 -2.85 6.71 18.86
CA LYS A 127 -2.33 6.60 17.49
C LYS A 127 -3.22 5.72 16.62
N VAL A 128 -3.73 4.62 17.19
CA VAL A 128 -4.69 3.75 16.49
C VAL A 128 -5.97 4.53 16.16
N ILE A 129 -6.50 5.29 17.11
CA ILE A 129 -7.68 6.12 16.91
C ILE A 129 -7.42 7.17 15.81
N ALA A 130 -6.28 7.86 15.85
CA ALA A 130 -5.92 8.85 14.85
C ALA A 130 -5.78 8.23 13.45
N GLU A 131 -5.17 7.06 13.33
CA GLU A 131 -5.05 6.37 12.04
C GLU A 131 -6.42 6.02 11.46
N TYR A 132 -7.30 5.41 12.27
CA TYR A 132 -8.64 5.07 11.80
C TYR A 132 -9.49 6.30 11.52
N ALA A 133 -9.33 7.39 12.28
CA ALA A 133 -10.01 8.65 12.00
C ALA A 133 -9.62 9.21 10.63
N ASP A 134 -8.33 9.21 10.28
CA ASP A 134 -7.85 9.65 8.97
C ASP A 134 -8.37 8.75 7.83
N VAL A 135 -8.32 7.41 8.03
CA VAL A 135 -8.82 6.43 7.05
C VAL A 135 -10.30 6.62 6.80
N TYR A 136 -11.13 6.71 7.86
CA TYR A 136 -12.57 6.90 7.71
C TYR A 136 -12.92 8.27 7.14
N ALA A 137 -12.25 9.33 7.57
CA ALA A 137 -12.46 10.68 7.03
C ALA A 137 -12.18 10.72 5.52
N PHE A 138 -11.07 10.11 5.08
CA PHE A 138 -10.74 10.03 3.66
C PHE A 138 -11.78 9.19 2.90
N ALA A 139 -12.16 8.02 3.41
CA ALA A 139 -13.19 7.18 2.79
C ALA A 139 -14.52 7.91 2.66
N MET A 140 -14.99 8.54 3.74
CA MET A 140 -16.25 9.28 3.76
C MET A 140 -16.23 10.46 2.79
N HIS A 141 -15.13 11.21 2.75
CA HIS A 141 -14.96 12.32 1.81
C HIS A 141 -15.09 11.84 0.34
N ILE A 142 -14.37 10.78 -0.02
CA ILE A 142 -14.37 10.25 -1.39
C ILE A 142 -15.74 9.64 -1.77
N LEU A 143 -16.43 9.02 -0.81
CA LEU A 143 -17.73 8.41 -1.01
C LEU A 143 -18.90 9.41 -0.89
N GLY A 144 -18.64 10.65 -0.49
CA GLY A 144 -19.68 11.66 -0.29
C GLY A 144 -20.57 11.39 0.93
N LEU A 145 -20.05 10.65 1.92
CA LEU A 145 -20.77 10.33 3.14
C LEU A 145 -20.56 11.44 4.20
N LYS A 146 -21.57 11.64 5.04
CA LYS A 146 -21.49 12.53 6.21
C LYS A 146 -21.51 11.70 7.49
N PRO A 147 -20.71 12.05 8.51
CA PRO A 147 -20.81 11.40 9.81
C PRO A 147 -22.20 11.66 10.42
N VAL A 148 -22.77 10.63 11.00
CA VAL A 148 -23.96 10.78 11.85
C VAL A 148 -23.45 11.04 13.26
N VAL A 149 -23.72 12.24 13.78
CA VAL A 149 -23.41 12.61 15.17
C VAL A 149 -24.73 12.41 15.93
N GLU A 150 -24.78 11.43 16.82
CA GLU A 150 -25.89 11.33 17.78
C GLU A 150 -25.71 12.44 18.81
N GLU A 151 -26.76 13.24 19.03
CA GLU A 151 -26.84 14.31 20.05
C GLU A 151 -26.94 13.72 21.45
#